data_256c71e2a2d7aeb3bcc936728cece86e
#
_entry.id   256c71e2a2d7aeb3bcc936728cece86e
#
_cell.length_a   1.000
_cell.length_b   1.000
_cell.length_c   1.000
_cell.angle_alpha   90.00
_cell.angle_beta   90.00
_cell.angle_gamma   90.00
#
_symmetry.space_group_name_H-M   'P 1'
#
loop_
_entity.id
_entity.type
_entity.pdbx_description
1 polymer ?
#
loop_
_entity_poly.entity_id
_entity_poly.type
_entity_poly.pdbx_seq_one_letter_code
_entity_poly.pdbx_strand_id
1 'polypeptide(L)'
;MAKKILLLVGDYVEDYEAMVPFQAMGAIGIEVDAIAPERKKGDVVPTAVHDFTGDQTYKELRGHNFGINKDFDAVNPADYDGLYIAGGRSAEYIRLNKRVIEIVQHFFESNKPVAAICHGIQVLTAAKVLQGRTLTAYVAVGPDIELAGGIWKNIPADQAVVDGNLVTSPAWPGHQEILKEFYKLLNIQISL
;
A
#
# COMPACT_ATOMS: atom_id res chain seq x y z
N MET A 1 11.94 20.80 0.00
CA MET A 1 10.80 20.58 0.92
C MET A 1 10.74 19.09 1.24
N ALA A 2 10.34 18.70 2.46
CA ALA A 2 10.13 17.30 2.81
C ALA A 2 9.05 16.70 1.90
N LYS A 3 9.23 15.45 1.49
CA LYS A 3 8.22 14.71 0.74
C LYS A 3 7.04 14.37 1.64
N LYS A 4 5.84 14.35 1.07
CA LYS A 4 4.61 14.03 1.78
C LYS A 4 3.92 12.82 1.15
N ILE A 5 3.70 11.78 1.95
CA ILE A 5 3.14 10.51 1.49
C ILE A 5 1.80 10.26 2.16
N LEU A 6 0.85 9.81 1.37
CA LEU A 6 -0.43 9.31 1.85
C LEU A 6 -0.31 7.80 2.07
N LEU A 7 -0.53 7.33 3.30
CA LEU A 7 -0.59 5.91 3.66
C LEU A 7 -2.04 5.49 3.83
N LEU A 8 -2.52 4.63 2.95
CA LEU A 8 -3.88 4.10 2.99
C LEU A 8 -3.91 2.76 3.73
N VAL A 9 -4.71 2.71 4.79
CA VAL A 9 -4.95 1.53 5.63
C VAL A 9 -6.46 1.34 5.87
N GLY A 10 -6.83 0.28 6.55
CA GLY A 10 -8.19 0.01 7.00
C GLY A 10 -8.19 -1.01 8.15
N ASP A 11 -9.36 -1.35 8.67
CA ASP A 11 -9.48 -2.35 9.72
C ASP A 11 -8.92 -3.70 9.26
N TYR A 12 -8.10 -4.32 10.10
CA TYR A 12 -7.34 -5.55 9.82
C TYR A 12 -6.32 -5.43 8.68
N VAL A 13 -5.73 -4.24 8.52
CA VAL A 13 -4.51 -4.07 7.75
C VAL A 13 -3.40 -4.96 8.31
N GLU A 14 -2.56 -5.51 7.45
CA GLU A 14 -1.41 -6.30 7.94
C GLU A 14 -0.48 -5.41 8.79
N ASP A 15 -0.12 -5.90 9.98
CA ASP A 15 0.55 -5.11 11.04
C ASP A 15 1.89 -4.51 10.56
N TYR A 16 2.76 -5.35 9.99
CA TYR A 16 4.03 -4.87 9.45
C TYR A 16 3.85 -3.95 8.24
N GLU A 17 2.85 -4.20 7.40
CA GLU A 17 2.64 -3.42 6.17
C GLU A 17 2.09 -2.01 6.45
N ALA A 18 1.55 -1.77 7.65
CA ALA A 18 1.24 -0.44 8.15
C ALA A 18 2.41 0.18 8.92
N MET A 19 2.97 -0.55 9.91
CA MET A 19 3.94 -0.02 10.86
C MET A 19 5.31 0.25 10.22
N VAL A 20 5.85 -0.69 9.43
CA VAL A 20 7.20 -0.56 8.88
C VAL A 20 7.31 0.62 7.91
N PRO A 21 6.46 0.75 6.88
CA PRO A 21 6.57 1.90 5.98
C PRO A 21 6.31 3.23 6.69
N PHE A 22 5.35 3.30 7.61
CA PHE A 22 5.08 4.50 8.39
C PHE A 22 6.30 4.99 9.16
N GLN A 23 6.94 4.09 9.89
CA GLN A 23 8.11 4.41 10.72
C GLN A 23 9.37 4.64 9.88
N ALA A 24 9.62 3.81 8.86
CA ALA A 24 10.80 3.92 8.01
C ALA A 24 10.81 5.22 7.21
N MET A 25 9.67 5.61 6.62
CA MET A 25 9.54 6.89 5.93
C MET A 25 9.71 8.07 6.88
N GLY A 26 9.10 8.02 8.07
CA GLY A 26 9.26 9.05 9.10
C GLY A 26 10.71 9.20 9.58
N ALA A 27 11.44 8.09 9.73
CA ALA A 27 12.84 8.09 10.18
C ALA A 27 13.80 8.84 9.23
N ILE A 28 13.46 8.96 7.95
CA ILE A 28 14.23 9.70 6.95
C ILE A 28 13.64 11.07 6.62
N GLY A 29 12.70 11.55 7.45
CA GLY A 29 12.13 12.92 7.34
C GLY A 29 11.00 13.07 6.31
N ILE A 30 10.40 11.97 5.84
CA ILE A 30 9.18 12.01 5.03
C ILE A 30 7.98 12.27 5.96
N GLU A 31 7.12 13.20 5.58
CA GLU A 31 5.81 13.37 6.25
C GLU A 31 4.85 12.29 5.76
N VAL A 32 4.28 11.51 6.68
CA VAL A 32 3.33 10.43 6.36
C VAL A 32 1.99 10.72 7.00
N ASP A 33 0.97 10.96 6.17
CA ASP A 33 -0.41 11.03 6.60
C ASP A 33 -1.08 9.66 6.42
N ALA A 34 -1.38 9.00 7.54
CA ALA A 34 -2.08 7.73 7.57
C ALA A 34 -3.59 7.97 7.65
N ILE A 35 -4.32 7.37 6.70
CA ILE A 35 -5.76 7.51 6.57
C ILE A 35 -6.46 6.14 6.45
N ALA A 36 -7.71 6.11 6.90
CA ALA A 36 -8.61 4.98 6.65
C ALA A 36 -10.04 5.52 6.40
N PRO A 37 -10.84 4.88 5.53
CA PRO A 37 -12.22 5.27 5.32
C PRO A 37 -12.99 5.43 6.63
N GLU A 38 -13.78 6.50 6.73
CA GLU A 38 -14.62 6.79 7.88
C GLU A 38 -13.88 7.08 9.21
N ARG A 39 -12.54 7.27 9.15
CA ARG A 39 -11.70 7.57 10.31
C ARG A 39 -11.22 9.02 10.30
N LYS A 40 -11.02 9.56 11.50
CA LYS A 40 -10.49 10.89 11.77
C LYS A 40 -9.13 10.81 12.45
N LYS A 41 -8.43 11.92 12.45
CA LYS A 41 -7.20 12.07 13.22
C LYS A 41 -7.45 11.76 14.70
N GLY A 42 -6.65 10.85 15.24
CA GLY A 42 -6.76 10.35 16.61
C GLY A 42 -7.52 9.04 16.74
N ASP A 43 -8.23 8.61 15.70
CA ASP A 43 -8.80 7.26 15.65
C ASP A 43 -7.72 6.21 15.48
N VAL A 44 -8.10 4.96 15.65
CA VAL A 44 -7.23 3.79 15.39
C VAL A 44 -7.94 2.78 14.51
N VAL A 45 -7.15 2.00 13.78
CA VAL A 45 -7.61 0.79 13.11
C VAL A 45 -6.97 -0.43 13.76
N PRO A 46 -7.71 -1.54 13.96
CA PRO A 46 -7.12 -2.80 14.37
C PRO A 46 -6.23 -3.34 13.25
N THR A 47 -5.03 -3.83 13.59
CA THR A 47 -4.20 -4.54 12.63
C THR A 47 -4.37 -6.05 12.75
N ALA A 48 -3.91 -6.79 11.76
CA ALA A 48 -3.84 -8.25 11.76
C ALA A 48 -2.40 -8.71 11.53
N VAL A 49 -2.00 -9.75 12.25
CA VAL A 49 -0.72 -10.45 12.02
C VAL A 49 -1.03 -11.67 11.15
N HIS A 50 -0.40 -11.74 9.99
CA HIS A 50 -0.51 -12.87 9.08
C HIS A 50 0.72 -13.74 9.17
N ASP A 51 0.54 -14.98 9.61
CA ASP A 51 1.60 -15.92 9.86
C ASP A 51 1.47 -17.15 8.95
N PHE A 52 2.60 -17.59 8.38
CA PHE A 52 2.68 -18.72 7.47
C PHE A 52 3.20 -19.95 8.22
N THR A 53 2.29 -20.71 8.81
CA THR A 53 2.61 -21.85 9.70
C THR A 53 2.62 -23.20 9.01
N GLY A 54 2.63 -23.21 7.67
CA GLY A 54 2.65 -24.44 6.86
C GLY A 54 1.28 -24.93 6.37
N ASP A 55 0.23 -24.20 6.71
CA ASP A 55 -1.11 -24.43 6.16
C ASP A 55 -1.19 -23.98 4.71
N GLN A 56 -2.27 -24.34 4.00
CA GLN A 56 -2.49 -23.93 2.61
C GLN A 56 -2.58 -22.41 2.43
N THR A 57 -2.97 -21.69 3.48
CA THR A 57 -3.07 -20.25 3.52
C THR A 57 -2.47 -19.72 4.82
N TYR A 58 -2.44 -18.41 4.98
CA TYR A 58 -1.96 -17.78 6.21
C TYR A 58 -2.97 -17.87 7.35
N LYS A 59 -2.45 -17.82 8.57
CA LYS A 59 -3.23 -17.64 9.80
C LYS A 59 -3.34 -16.15 10.11
N GLU A 60 -4.55 -15.67 10.40
CA GLU A 60 -4.78 -14.28 10.82
C GLU A 60 -4.99 -14.23 12.33
N LEU A 61 -4.18 -13.41 13.01
CA LEU A 61 -4.31 -13.10 14.42
C LEU A 61 -4.49 -11.59 14.60
N ARG A 62 -5.21 -11.18 15.66
CA ARG A 62 -5.33 -9.77 16.03
C ARG A 62 -3.94 -9.20 16.39
N GLY A 63 -3.54 -8.11 15.70
CA GLY A 63 -2.33 -7.36 15.98
C GLY A 63 -2.56 -6.16 16.91
N HIS A 64 -1.87 -5.06 16.64
CA HIS A 64 -1.93 -3.82 17.41
C HIS A 64 -3.12 -2.92 17.00
N ASN A 65 -3.16 -1.72 17.55
CA ASN A 65 -3.95 -0.60 17.06
C ASN A 65 -3.01 0.37 16.35
N PHE A 66 -3.27 0.61 15.06
CA PHE A 66 -2.51 1.57 14.27
C PHE A 66 -3.21 2.93 14.30
N GLY A 67 -2.48 4.00 14.65
CA GLY A 67 -3.03 5.34 14.79
C GLY A 67 -3.26 6.05 13.45
N ILE A 68 -4.42 6.65 13.28
CA ILE A 68 -4.75 7.53 12.15
C ILE A 68 -4.38 8.96 12.52
N ASN A 69 -3.58 9.63 11.70
CA ASN A 69 -3.10 10.97 11.98
C ASN A 69 -3.67 12.06 11.05
N LYS A 70 -4.58 11.67 10.13
CA LYS A 70 -5.26 12.58 9.22
C LYS A 70 -6.71 12.18 9.01
N ASP A 71 -7.61 13.17 8.95
CA ASP A 71 -9.03 12.94 8.64
C ASP A 71 -9.17 12.47 7.19
N PHE A 72 -9.84 11.35 6.97
CA PHE A 72 -10.04 10.78 5.62
C PHE A 72 -10.72 11.76 4.67
N ASP A 73 -11.80 12.40 5.11
CA ASP A 73 -12.59 13.32 4.29
C ASP A 73 -11.88 14.65 4.00
N ALA A 74 -10.86 15.00 4.79
CA ALA A 74 -10.08 16.24 4.62
C ALA A 74 -8.88 16.06 3.68
N VAL A 75 -8.65 14.86 3.11
CA VAL A 75 -7.54 14.62 2.20
C VAL A 75 -7.79 15.23 0.83
N ASN A 76 -6.84 16.08 0.39
CA ASN A 76 -6.72 16.45 -1.01
C ASN A 76 -5.51 15.69 -1.60
N PRO A 77 -5.70 14.70 -2.50
CA PRO A 77 -4.59 13.89 -3.01
C PRO A 77 -3.55 14.69 -3.83
N ALA A 78 -3.91 15.89 -4.29
CA ALA A 78 -2.98 16.77 -4.98
C ALA A 78 -1.84 17.26 -4.08
N ASP A 79 -2.04 17.31 -2.75
CA ASP A 79 -1.08 17.82 -1.76
C ASP A 79 0.02 16.79 -1.42
N TYR A 80 -0.02 15.60 -2.00
CA TYR A 80 0.91 14.50 -1.71
C TYR A 80 1.81 14.19 -2.89
N ASP A 81 3.05 13.79 -2.58
CA ASP A 81 4.06 13.38 -3.56
C ASP A 81 3.93 11.91 -3.97
N GLY A 82 3.31 11.08 -3.16
CA GLY A 82 3.13 9.66 -3.43
C GLY A 82 2.07 9.00 -2.54
N LEU A 83 1.67 7.80 -2.92
CA LEU A 83 0.69 6.96 -2.23
C LEU A 83 1.31 5.62 -1.86
N TYR A 84 1.12 5.18 -0.61
CA TYR A 84 1.44 3.82 -0.17
C TYR A 84 0.16 3.11 0.25
N ILE A 85 -0.10 1.92 -0.29
CA ILE A 85 -1.28 1.10 0.00
C ILE A 85 -0.83 -0.18 0.71
N ALA A 86 -1.17 -0.30 1.98
CA ALA A 86 -0.91 -1.49 2.76
C ALA A 86 -1.93 -2.60 2.42
N GLY A 87 -1.56 -3.84 2.71
CA GLY A 87 -2.40 -4.99 2.45
C GLY A 87 -3.19 -5.48 3.66
N GLY A 88 -3.11 -6.79 3.91
CA GLY A 88 -4.00 -7.46 4.85
C GLY A 88 -5.44 -7.51 4.35
N ARG A 89 -6.34 -8.02 5.17
CA ARG A 89 -7.76 -8.17 4.82
C ARG A 89 -8.47 -6.82 4.60
N SER A 90 -7.91 -5.73 5.12
CA SER A 90 -8.46 -4.38 4.93
C SER A 90 -8.72 -4.03 3.47
N ALA A 91 -7.84 -4.46 2.56
CA ALA A 91 -7.93 -4.16 1.13
C ALA A 91 -9.22 -4.67 0.48
N GLU A 92 -9.74 -5.82 0.93
CA GLU A 92 -11.00 -6.40 0.45
C GLU A 92 -12.19 -5.46 0.69
N TYR A 93 -12.15 -4.70 1.76
CA TYR A 93 -13.25 -3.84 2.18
C TYR A 93 -13.07 -2.38 1.70
N ILE A 94 -11.88 -1.79 1.90
CA ILE A 94 -11.66 -0.37 1.54
C ILE A 94 -11.78 -0.12 0.04
N ARG A 95 -11.53 -1.13 -0.82
CA ARG A 95 -11.74 -1.05 -2.26
C ARG A 95 -13.20 -0.80 -2.69
N LEU A 96 -14.15 -0.96 -1.78
CA LEU A 96 -15.58 -0.66 -2.02
C LEU A 96 -15.89 0.83 -1.83
N ASN A 97 -15.00 1.57 -1.18
CA ASN A 97 -15.20 3.00 -0.91
C ASN A 97 -14.85 3.82 -2.16
N LYS A 98 -15.84 4.57 -2.66
CA LYS A 98 -15.68 5.38 -3.88
C LYS A 98 -14.56 6.41 -3.75
N ARG A 99 -14.42 7.05 -2.57
CA ARG A 99 -13.38 8.05 -2.35
C ARG A 99 -11.98 7.46 -2.37
N VAL A 100 -11.80 6.23 -1.88
CA VAL A 100 -10.54 5.47 -2.00
C VAL A 100 -10.18 5.30 -3.47
N ILE A 101 -11.14 4.89 -4.30
CA ILE A 101 -10.92 4.70 -5.73
C ILE A 101 -10.52 6.02 -6.42
N GLU A 102 -11.21 7.11 -6.12
CA GLU A 102 -10.89 8.45 -6.65
C GLU A 102 -9.48 8.90 -6.25
N ILE A 103 -9.07 8.67 -5.00
CA ILE A 103 -7.72 8.96 -4.52
C ILE A 103 -6.69 8.18 -5.34
N VAL A 104 -6.86 6.87 -5.49
CA VAL A 104 -5.94 6.03 -6.26
C VAL A 104 -5.84 6.50 -7.70
N GLN A 105 -6.97 6.71 -8.38
CA GLN A 105 -7.02 7.19 -9.76
C GLN A 105 -6.26 8.50 -9.94
N HIS A 106 -6.40 9.45 -8.99
CA HIS A 106 -5.67 10.71 -9.03
C HIS A 106 -4.13 10.51 -9.10
N PHE A 107 -3.56 9.59 -8.31
CA PHE A 107 -2.11 9.33 -8.34
C PHE A 107 -1.64 8.75 -9.67
N PHE A 108 -2.44 7.89 -10.28
CA PHE A 108 -2.12 7.34 -11.61
C PHE A 108 -2.28 8.38 -12.72
N GLU A 109 -3.35 9.15 -12.72
CA GLU A 109 -3.61 10.23 -13.70
C GLU A 109 -2.55 11.33 -13.62
N SER A 110 -2.09 11.68 -12.42
CA SER A 110 -1.03 12.66 -12.20
C SER A 110 0.39 12.09 -12.30
N ASN A 111 0.53 10.80 -12.64
CA ASN A 111 1.80 10.07 -12.73
C ASN A 111 2.67 10.19 -11.48
N LYS A 112 2.05 10.30 -10.30
CA LYS A 112 2.76 10.33 -9.02
C LYS A 112 3.12 8.91 -8.57
N PRO A 113 4.24 8.71 -7.83
CA PRO A 113 4.65 7.42 -7.30
C PRO A 113 3.58 6.74 -6.46
N VAL A 114 3.36 5.45 -6.73
CA VAL A 114 2.46 4.57 -5.97
C VAL A 114 3.21 3.31 -5.55
N ALA A 115 3.14 2.97 -4.27
CA ALA A 115 3.57 1.69 -3.74
C ALA A 115 2.34 0.91 -3.25
N ALA A 116 2.27 -0.39 -3.57
CA ALA A 116 1.22 -1.26 -3.05
C ALA A 116 1.78 -2.65 -2.72
N ILE A 117 1.37 -3.21 -1.60
CA ILE A 117 1.92 -4.46 -1.10
C ILE A 117 0.81 -5.48 -0.82
N CYS A 118 1.10 -6.77 -1.05
CA CYS A 118 0.26 -7.88 -0.64
C CYS A 118 -1.15 -7.80 -1.25
N HIS A 119 -2.18 -7.77 -0.42
CA HIS A 119 -3.58 -7.59 -0.82
C HIS A 119 -3.93 -6.13 -1.18
N GLY A 120 -3.08 -5.16 -0.88
CA GLY A 120 -3.27 -3.76 -1.25
C GLY A 120 -3.50 -3.55 -2.75
N ILE A 121 -3.00 -4.47 -3.58
CA ILE A 121 -3.20 -4.50 -5.03
C ILE A 121 -4.68 -4.64 -5.42
N GLN A 122 -5.52 -5.23 -4.57
CA GLN A 122 -6.96 -5.32 -4.83
C GLN A 122 -7.63 -3.94 -4.91
N VAL A 123 -7.07 -2.94 -4.24
CA VAL A 123 -7.53 -1.54 -4.36
C VAL A 123 -7.22 -0.99 -5.76
N LEU A 124 -6.04 -1.34 -6.31
CA LEU A 124 -5.65 -0.97 -7.67
C LEU A 124 -6.53 -1.65 -8.73
N THR A 125 -6.90 -2.92 -8.51
CA THR A 125 -7.82 -3.63 -9.42
C THR A 125 -9.18 -2.94 -9.46
N ALA A 126 -9.72 -2.57 -8.30
CA ALA A 126 -10.98 -1.84 -8.20
C ALA A 126 -10.92 -0.44 -8.83
N ALA A 127 -9.76 0.23 -8.72
CA ALA A 127 -9.53 1.54 -9.37
C ALA A 127 -9.36 1.46 -10.90
N LYS A 128 -9.25 0.24 -11.46
CA LYS A 128 -9.10 -0.02 -12.91
C LYS A 128 -7.84 0.63 -13.53
N VAL A 129 -6.73 0.63 -12.79
CA VAL A 129 -5.48 1.27 -13.20
C VAL A 129 -4.40 0.28 -13.64
N LEU A 130 -4.73 -1.02 -13.77
CA LEU A 130 -3.77 -2.09 -14.02
C LEU A 130 -3.63 -2.51 -15.50
N GLN A 131 -4.46 -2.00 -16.40
CA GLN A 131 -4.42 -2.40 -17.81
C GLN A 131 -3.02 -2.26 -18.42
N GLY A 132 -2.44 -3.39 -18.86
CA GLY A 132 -1.13 -3.47 -19.50
C GLY A 132 0.07 -3.28 -18.56
N ARG A 133 -0.11 -3.10 -17.26
CA ARG A 133 0.96 -2.93 -16.28
C ARG A 133 1.51 -4.27 -15.79
N THR A 134 2.80 -4.30 -15.57
CA THR A 134 3.51 -5.45 -14.97
C THR A 134 3.66 -5.23 -13.47
N LEU A 135 3.15 -6.17 -12.65
CA LEU A 135 3.17 -6.02 -11.20
C LEU A 135 3.14 -7.37 -10.48
N THR A 136 3.33 -7.33 -9.17
CA THR A 136 3.21 -8.48 -8.28
C THR A 136 2.23 -8.19 -7.14
N ALA A 137 1.83 -9.24 -6.44
CA ALA A 137 0.95 -9.21 -5.27
C ALA A 137 1.13 -10.48 -4.44
N TYR A 138 0.43 -10.56 -3.31
CA TYR A 138 0.22 -11.85 -2.66
C TYR A 138 -0.31 -12.88 -3.67
N VAL A 139 0.21 -14.09 -3.62
CA VAL A 139 -0.01 -15.11 -4.68
C VAL A 139 -1.48 -15.32 -5.03
N ALA A 140 -2.37 -15.30 -4.03
CA ALA A 140 -3.81 -15.49 -4.25
C ALA A 140 -4.51 -14.29 -4.93
N VAL A 141 -3.84 -13.14 -5.03
CA VAL A 141 -4.34 -11.94 -5.74
C VAL A 141 -3.89 -11.93 -7.21
N GLY A 142 -2.99 -12.83 -7.61
CA GLY A 142 -2.53 -12.94 -9.00
C GLY A 142 -3.68 -13.00 -10.02
N PRO A 143 -4.69 -13.87 -9.85
CA PRO A 143 -5.86 -13.92 -10.75
C PRO A 143 -6.62 -12.59 -10.86
N ASP A 144 -6.72 -11.81 -9.78
CA ASP A 144 -7.38 -10.50 -9.81
C ASP A 144 -6.63 -9.51 -10.71
N ILE A 145 -5.28 -9.57 -10.71
CA ILE A 145 -4.44 -8.76 -11.58
C ILE A 145 -4.69 -9.09 -13.05
N GLU A 146 -4.69 -10.36 -13.40
CA GLU A 146 -4.90 -10.83 -14.77
C GLU A 146 -6.30 -10.47 -15.27
N LEU A 147 -7.33 -10.65 -14.45
CA LEU A 147 -8.70 -10.24 -14.76
C LEU A 147 -8.85 -8.74 -14.95
N ALA A 148 -8.03 -7.94 -14.27
CA ALA A 148 -7.96 -6.48 -14.43
C ALA A 148 -7.09 -6.03 -15.61
N GLY A 149 -6.60 -6.96 -16.43
CA GLY A 149 -5.76 -6.68 -17.61
C GLY A 149 -4.30 -6.38 -17.31
N GLY A 150 -3.84 -6.66 -16.09
CA GLY A 150 -2.44 -6.57 -15.70
C GLY A 150 -1.62 -7.82 -16.05
N ILE A 151 -0.32 -7.72 -15.99
CA ILE A 151 0.65 -8.81 -16.20
C ILE A 151 1.23 -9.20 -14.84
N TRP A 152 0.71 -10.26 -14.25
CA TRP A 152 1.18 -10.72 -12.96
C TRP A 152 2.54 -11.38 -13.03
N LYS A 153 3.43 -11.02 -12.10
CA LYS A 153 4.74 -11.64 -11.87
C LYS A 153 4.74 -12.35 -10.52
N ASN A 154 4.81 -13.68 -10.56
CA ASN A 154 5.05 -14.47 -9.36
C ASN A 154 6.56 -14.44 -9.04
N ILE A 155 6.93 -13.70 -8.02
CA ILE A 155 8.31 -13.51 -7.57
C ILE A 155 8.47 -13.90 -6.10
N PRO A 156 9.70 -14.10 -5.57
CA PRO A 156 9.96 -14.27 -4.15
C PRO A 156 9.35 -13.16 -3.29
N ALA A 157 8.90 -13.51 -2.08
CA ALA A 157 8.18 -12.60 -1.20
C ALA A 157 9.00 -11.38 -0.74
N ASP A 158 10.33 -11.47 -0.78
CA ASP A 158 11.30 -10.45 -0.40
C ASP A 158 11.72 -9.51 -1.54
N GLN A 159 11.06 -9.61 -2.69
CA GLN A 159 11.37 -8.81 -3.88
C GLN A 159 10.25 -7.81 -4.22
N ALA A 160 10.53 -6.92 -5.16
CA ALA A 160 9.58 -5.95 -5.69
C ALA A 160 9.61 -5.88 -7.22
N VAL A 161 8.50 -5.45 -7.83
CA VAL A 161 8.37 -5.15 -9.25
C VAL A 161 8.09 -3.66 -9.42
N VAL A 162 8.80 -3.02 -10.35
CA VAL A 162 8.58 -1.62 -10.74
C VAL A 162 8.06 -1.56 -12.17
N ASP A 163 7.00 -0.80 -12.38
CA ASP A 163 6.45 -0.48 -13.69
C ASP A 163 6.06 1.02 -13.73
N GLY A 164 6.88 1.83 -14.39
CA GLY A 164 6.69 3.27 -14.44
C GLY A 164 6.65 3.90 -13.05
N ASN A 165 5.52 4.48 -12.69
CA ASN A 165 5.31 5.12 -11.38
C ASN A 165 4.80 4.17 -10.29
N LEU A 166 4.64 2.88 -10.59
CA LEU A 166 4.11 1.86 -9.66
C LEU A 166 5.24 0.94 -9.18
N VAL A 167 5.32 0.71 -7.87
CA VAL A 167 6.12 -0.37 -7.27
C VAL A 167 5.22 -1.27 -6.43
N THR A 168 5.39 -2.58 -6.58
CA THR A 168 4.61 -3.59 -5.86
C THR A 168 5.49 -4.67 -5.27
N SER A 169 5.04 -5.28 -4.17
CA SER A 169 5.71 -6.42 -3.52
C SER A 169 4.68 -7.46 -3.05
N PRO A 170 5.04 -8.76 -3.02
CA PRO A 170 4.10 -9.82 -2.68
C PRO A 170 3.63 -9.79 -1.22
N ALA A 171 4.51 -9.44 -0.27
CA ALA A 171 4.20 -9.52 1.16
C ALA A 171 5.25 -8.73 1.99
N TRP A 172 5.02 -8.64 3.30
CA TRP A 172 5.86 -7.91 4.25
C TRP A 172 7.36 -8.25 4.24
N PRO A 173 7.87 -9.44 3.86
CA PRO A 173 9.30 -9.66 3.70
C PRO A 173 9.95 -8.75 2.64
N GLY A 174 9.16 -8.24 1.70
CA GLY A 174 9.62 -7.35 0.64
C GLY A 174 9.72 -5.86 1.02
N HIS A 175 9.55 -5.50 2.30
CA HIS A 175 9.58 -4.09 2.72
C HIS A 175 10.87 -3.36 2.35
N GLN A 176 12.02 -4.03 2.43
CA GLN A 176 13.30 -3.42 2.08
C GLN A 176 13.33 -3.02 0.60
N GLU A 177 12.92 -3.91 -0.29
CA GLU A 177 12.94 -3.66 -1.73
C GLU A 177 11.84 -2.70 -2.17
N ILE A 178 10.60 -2.86 -1.69
CA ILE A 178 9.52 -1.94 -2.07
C ILE A 178 9.80 -0.50 -1.61
N LEU A 179 10.32 -0.30 -0.39
CA LEU A 179 10.66 1.03 0.11
C LEU A 179 11.84 1.63 -0.65
N LYS A 180 12.89 0.85 -0.92
CA LYS A 180 14.04 1.28 -1.72
C LYS A 180 13.62 1.77 -3.11
N GLU A 181 12.79 1.01 -3.81
CA GLU A 181 12.30 1.39 -5.12
C GLU A 181 11.30 2.57 -5.05
N PHE A 182 10.46 2.62 -4.03
CA PHE A 182 9.54 3.75 -3.82
C PHE A 182 10.30 5.06 -3.57
N TYR A 183 11.40 5.02 -2.77
CA TYR A 183 12.25 6.19 -2.56
C TYR A 183 12.92 6.66 -3.86
N LYS A 184 13.34 5.75 -4.73
CA LYS A 184 13.88 6.12 -6.06
C LYS A 184 12.82 6.83 -6.90
N LEU A 185 11.58 6.30 -6.95
CA LEU A 185 10.47 6.94 -7.66
C LEU A 185 10.14 8.34 -7.10
N LEU A 186 10.32 8.55 -5.81
CA LEU A 186 10.15 9.84 -5.14
C LEU A 186 11.35 10.78 -5.33
N ASN A 187 12.43 10.35 -6.03
CA ASN A 187 13.69 11.05 -6.17
C ASN A 187 14.36 11.39 -4.82
N ILE A 188 14.27 10.46 -3.86
CA ILE A 188 14.94 10.58 -2.57
C ILE A 188 16.27 9.84 -2.64
N GLN A 189 17.34 10.54 -2.25
CA GLN A 189 18.68 9.96 -2.08
C GLN A 189 18.97 9.85 -0.58
N ILE A 190 19.26 8.63 -0.13
CA ILE A 190 19.70 8.37 1.23
C ILE A 190 21.22 8.21 1.18
N SER A 191 21.95 9.17 1.76
CA SER A 191 23.39 9.05 2.02
C SER A 191 23.55 8.69 3.50
N LEU A 192 24.20 7.56 3.77
CA LEU A 192 24.64 7.14 5.10
C LEU A 192 26.03 7.67 5.35
#